data_bd442e602f4877489fdd3fb7738ab47a
#
_entry.id   bd442e602f4877489fdd3fb7738ab47a
#
_cell.length_a   1.000
_cell.length_b   1.000
_cell.length_c   1.000
_cell.angle_alpha   90.00
_cell.angle_beta   90.00
_cell.angle_gamma   90.00
#
_symmetry.space_group_name_H-M   'P 1'
#
loop_
_entity.id
_entity.type
_entity.pdbx_description
1 polymer ?
#
loop_
_entity_poly.entity_id
_entity_poly.type
_entity_poly.pdbx_seq_one_letter_code
_entity_poly.pdbx_strand_id
1 'polypeptide(L)'
;DDARWDVDFTLKIPEGLKSGVYAARLRVDGREESENEDYIPFCVKPPKGTATAKILFLLPTNSYMAYSNDNLGTNSVVAQLLAGKVPVLEPADLYLNEHREYGLSTYSLHSDGHGVSISSRLRPILNMRPKYRHWLSPSLWQLNADLHLTDWLEEKGFEFDVLTDEDLEHEGINLLNRYKVVMTGS
;
A
#
# COMPACT_ATOMS: atom_id res chain seq x y z
N ASP A 1 1.26 -10.34 -13.03
CA ASP A 1 0.13 -11.27 -13.07
C ASP A 1 -1.16 -10.54 -12.77
N ASP A 2 -2.27 -11.04 -13.30
CA ASP A 2 -3.60 -10.48 -13.17
C ASP A 2 -4.54 -11.59 -12.67
N ALA A 3 -5.23 -11.36 -11.54
CA ALA A 3 -6.18 -12.31 -10.98
C ALA A 3 -7.42 -12.50 -11.88
N ARG A 4 -7.64 -11.60 -12.84
CA ARG A 4 -8.74 -11.63 -13.82
C ARG A 4 -10.13 -11.75 -13.18
N TRP A 5 -10.31 -11.08 -12.06
CA TRP A 5 -11.60 -11.06 -11.38
C TRP A 5 -12.57 -10.12 -12.07
N ASP A 6 -13.83 -10.49 -12.05
CA ASP A 6 -14.91 -9.60 -12.44
C ASP A 6 -15.02 -8.43 -11.46
N VAL A 7 -15.65 -7.35 -11.90
CA VAL A 7 -15.87 -6.16 -11.06
C VAL A 7 -17.02 -6.42 -10.09
N ASP A 8 -16.75 -6.49 -8.79
CA ASP A 8 -17.77 -6.68 -7.75
C ASP A 8 -18.55 -5.39 -7.49
N PHE A 9 -17.88 -4.24 -7.45
CA PHE A 9 -18.53 -2.95 -7.24
C PHE A 9 -17.75 -1.82 -7.88
N THR A 10 -18.41 -0.71 -8.13
CA THR A 10 -17.81 0.51 -8.67
C THR A 10 -18.08 1.69 -7.74
N LEU A 11 -17.04 2.39 -7.35
CA LEU A 11 -17.13 3.62 -6.57
C LEU A 11 -16.94 4.84 -7.50
N LYS A 12 -17.98 5.65 -7.64
CA LYS A 12 -17.86 6.96 -8.28
C LYS A 12 -17.33 7.98 -7.27
N ILE A 13 -16.17 8.54 -7.56
CA ILE A 13 -15.60 9.60 -6.70
C ILE A 13 -16.54 10.81 -6.69
N PRO A 14 -16.96 11.32 -5.52
CA PRO A 14 -17.79 12.51 -5.42
C PRO A 14 -17.07 13.75 -5.97
N GLU A 15 -17.82 14.63 -6.62
CA GLU A 15 -17.29 15.92 -7.05
C GLU A 15 -16.84 16.76 -5.84
N GLY A 16 -15.68 17.38 -5.95
CA GLY A 16 -15.11 18.22 -4.88
C GLY A 16 -14.43 17.42 -3.76
N LEU A 17 -14.32 16.09 -3.86
CA LEU A 17 -13.50 15.34 -2.91
C LEU A 17 -12.03 15.76 -3.07
N LYS A 18 -11.42 16.18 -1.94
CA LYS A 18 -10.03 16.63 -1.92
C LYS A 18 -9.08 15.50 -2.32
N SER A 19 -7.93 15.88 -2.89
CA SER A 19 -6.82 14.95 -3.07
C SER A 19 -6.38 14.38 -1.72
N GLY A 20 -6.08 13.07 -1.69
CA GLY A 20 -5.72 12.39 -0.44
C GLY A 20 -5.75 10.88 -0.57
N VAL A 21 -5.43 10.19 0.51
CA VAL A 21 -5.52 8.73 0.62
C VAL A 21 -6.82 8.36 1.33
N TYR A 22 -7.59 7.51 0.71
CA TYR A 22 -8.91 7.07 1.18
C TYR A 22 -8.97 5.55 1.23
N ALA A 23 -9.99 5.02 1.87
CA ALA A 23 -10.26 3.59 1.83
C ALA A 23 -11.76 3.30 1.74
N ALA A 24 -12.12 2.34 0.91
CA ALA A 24 -13.43 1.72 0.97
C ALA A 24 -13.47 0.77 2.17
N ARG A 25 -14.34 1.04 3.13
CA ARG A 25 -14.52 0.19 4.31
C ARG A 25 -15.53 -0.88 4.01
N LEU A 26 -15.09 -2.12 4.07
CA LEU A 26 -15.94 -3.30 3.92
C LEU A 26 -16.37 -3.80 5.30
N ARG A 27 -17.62 -4.21 5.43
CA ARG A 27 -18.16 -4.77 6.67
C ARG A 27 -19.02 -5.99 6.36
N VAL A 28 -18.98 -6.96 7.26
CA VAL A 28 -19.90 -8.11 7.23
C VAL A 28 -21.04 -7.82 8.19
N ASP A 29 -22.28 -7.84 7.68
CA ASP A 29 -23.45 -7.61 8.49
C ASP A 29 -23.60 -8.66 9.61
N GLY A 30 -24.01 -8.19 10.79
CA GLY A 30 -24.37 -9.06 11.94
C GLY A 30 -23.20 -9.51 12.80
N ARG A 31 -22.01 -8.98 12.62
CA ARG A 31 -20.86 -9.25 13.51
C ARG A 31 -20.39 -7.97 14.21
N GLU A 32 -19.61 -8.10 15.31
CA GLU A 32 -19.08 -6.95 16.06
C GLU A 32 -18.06 -6.15 15.22
N GLU A 33 -18.00 -4.84 15.46
CA GLU A 33 -17.25 -3.88 14.62
C GLU A 33 -15.73 -4.17 14.53
N SER A 34 -15.14 -4.76 15.55
CA SER A 34 -13.68 -4.92 15.64
C SER A 34 -13.12 -6.10 14.83
N GLU A 35 -13.95 -7.10 14.51
CA GLU A 35 -13.49 -8.36 13.90
C GLU A 35 -13.89 -8.54 12.43
N ASN A 36 -14.65 -7.61 11.86
CA ASN A 36 -15.37 -7.82 10.58
C ASN A 36 -15.25 -6.68 9.62
N GLU A 37 -14.20 -5.92 9.69
CA GLU A 37 -13.98 -4.86 8.72
C GLU A 37 -12.66 -5.05 7.99
N ASP A 38 -12.70 -4.74 6.72
CA ASP A 38 -11.51 -4.65 5.88
C ASP A 38 -11.53 -3.32 5.11
N TYR A 39 -10.40 -2.96 4.55
CA TYR A 39 -10.22 -1.68 3.89
C TYR A 39 -9.51 -1.86 2.55
N ILE A 40 -10.07 -1.29 1.50
CA ILE A 40 -9.43 -1.20 0.19
C ILE A 40 -8.91 0.23 0.02
N PRO A 41 -7.61 0.49 0.19
CA PRO A 41 -7.04 1.82 0.04
C PRO A 41 -7.02 2.26 -1.42
N PHE A 42 -7.25 3.55 -1.65
CA PHE A 42 -7.14 4.20 -2.95
C PHE A 42 -6.75 5.67 -2.80
N CYS A 43 -6.24 6.26 -3.87
CA CYS A 43 -5.87 7.67 -3.90
C CYS A 43 -6.86 8.48 -4.72
N VAL A 44 -7.25 9.64 -4.20
CA VAL A 44 -7.91 10.68 -4.98
C VAL A 44 -6.85 11.69 -5.39
N LYS A 45 -6.68 11.86 -6.67
CA LYS A 45 -5.65 12.72 -7.27
C LYS A 45 -6.27 14.04 -7.76
N PRO A 46 -5.49 15.12 -7.85
CA PRO A 46 -5.95 16.32 -8.55
C PRO A 46 -6.22 16.00 -10.03
N PRO A 47 -7.03 16.78 -10.73
CA PRO A 47 -7.22 16.61 -12.16
C PRO A 47 -5.88 16.61 -12.90
N LYS A 48 -5.74 15.72 -13.90
CA LYS A 48 -4.49 15.55 -14.64
C LYS A 48 -3.92 16.89 -15.13
N GLY A 49 -2.65 17.09 -14.90
CA GLY A 49 -1.96 18.32 -15.31
C GLY A 49 -2.18 19.52 -14.39
N THR A 50 -2.85 19.34 -13.23
CA THR A 50 -3.11 20.43 -12.27
C THR A 50 -2.47 20.13 -10.91
N ALA A 51 -2.48 21.14 -10.04
CA ALA A 51 -2.19 21.03 -8.61
C ALA A 51 -3.26 21.82 -7.86
N THR A 52 -3.78 21.27 -6.77
CA THR A 52 -4.77 21.93 -5.91
C THR A 52 -4.15 22.44 -4.61
N ALA A 53 -2.94 22.02 -4.30
CA ALA A 53 -2.17 22.42 -3.14
C ALA A 53 -0.71 22.81 -3.51
N LYS A 54 0.03 23.32 -2.52
CA LYS A 54 1.46 23.64 -2.67
C LYS A 54 2.38 22.50 -2.28
N ILE A 55 1.86 21.53 -1.55
CA ILE A 55 2.58 20.34 -1.06
C ILE A 55 2.10 19.16 -1.87
N LEU A 56 3.04 18.36 -2.35
CA LEU A 56 2.79 17.04 -2.91
C LEU A 56 3.28 15.99 -1.92
N PHE A 57 2.43 15.05 -1.60
CA PHE A 57 2.84 13.77 -1.04
C PHE A 57 2.86 12.73 -2.15
N LEU A 58 4.07 12.39 -2.59
CA LEU A 58 4.31 11.38 -3.62
C LEU A 58 4.38 10.01 -2.94
N LEU A 59 3.35 9.20 -3.12
CA LEU A 59 3.30 7.84 -2.58
C LEU A 59 4.29 6.95 -3.33
N PRO A 60 5.21 6.27 -2.62
CA PRO A 60 6.20 5.37 -3.22
C PRO A 60 5.57 4.03 -3.60
N THR A 61 4.63 4.06 -4.55
CA THR A 61 3.84 2.89 -4.96
C THR A 61 4.67 1.78 -5.57
N ASN A 62 5.82 2.09 -6.16
CA ASN A 62 6.77 1.07 -6.62
C ASN A 62 7.37 0.28 -5.44
N SER A 63 7.68 0.97 -4.33
CA SER A 63 8.12 0.32 -3.10
C SER A 63 7.01 -0.58 -2.54
N TYR A 64 5.77 -0.07 -2.48
CA TYR A 64 4.64 -0.88 -2.02
C TYR A 64 4.44 -2.14 -2.88
N MET A 65 4.59 -2.04 -4.19
CA MET A 65 4.49 -3.19 -5.09
C MET A 65 5.63 -4.18 -4.91
N ALA A 66 6.84 -3.70 -4.64
CA ALA A 66 7.98 -4.57 -4.39
C ALA A 66 7.77 -5.46 -3.15
N TYR A 67 7.18 -4.91 -2.09
CA TYR A 67 6.89 -5.62 -0.84
C TYR A 67 5.50 -6.25 -0.77
N SER A 68 4.68 -6.10 -1.81
CA SER A 68 3.34 -6.69 -1.83
C SER A 68 3.39 -8.20 -1.64
N ASN A 69 2.65 -8.68 -0.63
CA ASN A 69 2.60 -10.09 -0.24
C ASN A 69 3.98 -10.69 0.12
N ASP A 70 4.87 -9.88 0.70
CA ASP A 70 6.11 -10.39 1.29
C ASP A 70 5.79 -11.39 2.40
N ASN A 71 6.35 -12.58 2.30
CA ASN A 71 6.19 -13.66 3.25
C ASN A 71 7.53 -14.21 3.80
N LEU A 72 8.61 -13.45 3.69
CA LEU A 72 9.92 -13.85 4.22
C LEU A 72 9.88 -14.17 5.71
N GLY A 73 8.98 -13.54 6.46
CA GLY A 73 8.75 -13.81 7.88
C GLY A 73 8.39 -15.26 8.20
N THR A 74 7.80 -15.99 7.25
CA THR A 74 7.46 -17.42 7.41
C THR A 74 8.68 -18.33 7.31
N ASN A 75 9.80 -17.88 6.73
CA ASN A 75 11.09 -18.55 6.81
C ASN A 75 11.78 -18.18 8.13
N SER A 76 11.49 -18.90 9.19
CA SER A 76 11.90 -18.57 10.55
C SER A 76 13.42 -18.35 10.71
N VAL A 77 14.26 -19.09 10.01
CA VAL A 77 15.72 -18.97 10.10
C VAL A 77 16.18 -17.64 9.48
N VAL A 78 15.74 -17.34 8.27
CA VAL A 78 16.10 -16.11 7.58
C VAL A 78 15.51 -14.90 8.31
N ALA A 79 14.26 -14.99 8.73
CA ALA A 79 13.58 -13.92 9.44
C ALA A 79 14.25 -13.60 10.79
N GLN A 80 14.65 -14.62 11.57
CA GLN A 80 15.38 -14.41 12.82
C GLN A 80 16.76 -13.80 12.59
N LEU A 81 17.46 -14.24 11.54
CA LEU A 81 18.78 -13.68 11.19
C LEU A 81 18.68 -12.19 10.83
N LEU A 82 17.69 -11.82 10.04
CA LEU A 82 17.48 -10.43 9.63
C LEU A 82 16.96 -9.55 10.77
N ALA A 83 16.02 -10.06 11.56
CA ALA A 83 15.40 -9.30 12.65
C ALA A 83 16.26 -9.29 13.92
N GLY A 84 17.20 -10.20 14.09
CA GLY A 84 17.92 -10.42 15.35
C GLY A 84 17.01 -10.89 16.50
N LYS A 85 15.79 -11.30 16.20
CA LYS A 85 14.77 -11.77 17.18
C LYS A 85 13.75 -12.67 16.48
N VAL A 86 12.91 -13.32 17.26
CA VAL A 86 11.78 -14.10 16.72
C VAL A 86 10.79 -13.14 16.04
N PRO A 87 10.45 -13.36 14.76
CA PRO A 87 9.49 -12.51 14.06
C PRO A 87 8.08 -12.70 14.63
N VAL A 88 7.28 -11.65 14.58
CA VAL A 88 5.86 -11.69 14.94
C VAL A 88 5.06 -11.72 13.64
N LEU A 89 4.32 -12.79 13.42
CA LEU A 89 3.49 -12.99 12.25
C LEU A 89 2.05 -12.59 12.57
N GLU A 90 1.45 -11.82 11.66
CA GLU A 90 0.02 -11.51 11.68
C GLU A 90 -0.77 -12.66 10.99
N PRO A 91 -2.08 -12.78 11.25
CA PRO A 91 -2.91 -13.77 10.56
C PRO A 91 -2.82 -13.67 9.03
N ALA A 92 -2.64 -12.48 8.49
CA ALA A 92 -2.44 -12.26 7.05
C ALA A 92 -1.15 -12.89 6.52
N ASP A 93 -0.06 -12.91 7.31
CA ASP A 93 1.22 -13.52 6.90
C ASP A 93 1.08 -15.04 6.80
N LEU A 94 0.36 -15.65 7.76
CA LEU A 94 0.08 -17.08 7.75
C LEU A 94 -0.81 -17.46 6.57
N TYR A 95 -1.85 -16.67 6.35
CA TYR A 95 -2.76 -16.86 5.22
C TYR A 95 -2.02 -16.76 3.87
N LEU A 96 -1.15 -15.77 3.68
CA LEU A 96 -0.33 -15.63 2.47
C LEU A 96 0.62 -16.81 2.27
N ASN A 97 1.12 -17.40 3.34
CA ASN A 97 1.98 -18.59 3.25
C ASN A 97 1.22 -19.83 2.73
N GLU A 98 -0.06 -19.93 3.05
CA GLU A 98 -0.96 -21.00 2.60
C GLU A 98 -1.52 -20.74 1.19
N HIS A 99 -1.59 -19.45 0.78
CA HIS A 99 -2.23 -18.98 -0.45
C HIS A 99 -1.24 -18.32 -1.41
N ARG A 100 -0.21 -19.07 -1.80
CA ARG A 100 0.85 -18.55 -2.70
C ARG A 100 0.34 -18.21 -4.11
N GLU A 101 -0.85 -18.65 -4.48
CA GLU A 101 -1.54 -18.27 -5.71
C GLU A 101 -1.87 -16.78 -5.78
N TYR A 102 -1.88 -16.05 -4.67
CA TYR A 102 -2.02 -14.59 -4.64
C TYR A 102 -0.76 -13.85 -5.12
N GLY A 103 0.26 -14.61 -5.47
CA GLY A 103 1.51 -14.11 -6.02
C GLY A 103 2.52 -13.68 -4.96
N LEU A 104 3.76 -13.73 -5.38
CA LEU A 104 4.92 -13.49 -4.52
C LEU A 104 5.34 -12.02 -4.57
N SER A 105 6.09 -11.57 -3.57
CA SER A 105 6.79 -10.28 -3.59
C SER A 105 8.04 -10.34 -4.46
N THR A 106 8.60 -9.19 -4.82
CA THR A 106 9.89 -9.16 -5.53
C THR A 106 11.08 -9.55 -4.62
N TYR A 107 10.84 -9.71 -3.33
CA TYR A 107 11.81 -10.24 -2.37
C TYR A 107 11.74 -11.76 -2.19
N SER A 108 10.78 -12.40 -2.83
CA SER A 108 10.58 -13.84 -2.77
C SER A 108 11.37 -14.56 -3.88
N LEU A 109 11.50 -15.87 -3.73
CA LEU A 109 12.11 -16.74 -4.72
C LEU A 109 11.06 -17.70 -5.31
N HIS A 110 11.20 -17.98 -6.58
CA HIS A 110 10.52 -19.09 -7.23
C HIS A 110 11.05 -20.43 -6.70
N SER A 111 10.35 -21.51 -6.98
CA SER A 111 10.72 -22.86 -6.54
C SER A 111 12.08 -23.35 -7.08
N ASP A 112 12.53 -22.79 -8.19
CA ASP A 112 13.82 -23.03 -8.81
C ASP A 112 14.97 -22.17 -8.26
N GLY A 113 14.68 -21.28 -7.29
CA GLY A 113 15.63 -20.37 -6.66
C GLY A 113 15.87 -19.04 -7.39
N HIS A 114 15.21 -18.79 -8.52
CA HIS A 114 15.30 -17.49 -9.18
C HIS A 114 14.46 -16.44 -8.44
N GLY A 115 14.94 -15.19 -8.45
CA GLY A 115 14.22 -14.05 -7.87
C GLY A 115 12.95 -13.70 -8.64
N VAL A 116 11.93 -13.28 -7.93
CA VAL A 116 10.71 -12.71 -8.52
C VAL A 116 11.01 -11.28 -8.99
N SER A 117 10.89 -11.03 -10.29
CA SER A 117 11.24 -9.75 -10.93
C SER A 117 10.02 -8.92 -11.35
N ILE A 118 8.81 -9.44 -11.18
CA ILE A 118 7.56 -8.79 -11.62
C ILE A 118 6.58 -8.79 -10.45
N SER A 119 5.94 -7.65 -10.22
CA SER A 119 4.82 -7.50 -9.31
C SER A 119 3.64 -6.84 -10.01
N SER A 120 2.44 -7.02 -9.49
CA SER A 120 1.21 -6.43 -10.03
C SER A 120 0.25 -6.08 -8.89
N ARG A 121 -0.49 -4.99 -9.07
CA ARG A 121 -1.61 -4.62 -8.20
C ARG A 121 -2.93 -5.31 -8.57
N LEU A 122 -2.98 -6.00 -9.71
CA LEU A 122 -4.16 -6.71 -10.21
C LEU A 122 -4.31 -8.09 -9.55
N ARG A 123 -4.08 -8.15 -8.25
CA ARG A 123 -4.15 -9.34 -7.40
C ARG A 123 -4.50 -8.97 -5.97
N PRO A 124 -4.95 -9.90 -5.12
CA PRO A 124 -5.09 -9.64 -3.69
C PRO A 124 -3.76 -9.22 -3.07
N ILE A 125 -3.74 -8.09 -2.36
CA ILE A 125 -2.58 -7.62 -1.61
C ILE A 125 -3.00 -7.48 -0.16
N LEU A 126 -2.47 -8.33 0.71
CA LEU A 126 -2.91 -8.44 2.10
C LEU A 126 -2.08 -7.62 3.08
N ASN A 127 -0.86 -7.25 2.73
CA ASN A 127 0.03 -6.52 3.62
C ASN A 127 0.13 -5.01 3.33
N MET A 128 -0.57 -4.49 2.31
CA MET A 128 -0.66 -3.05 2.01
C MET A 128 -2.06 -2.53 2.33
N ARG A 129 -2.48 -2.68 3.58
CA ARG A 129 -3.80 -2.29 4.08
C ARG A 129 -3.70 -1.63 5.44
N PRO A 130 -4.63 -0.78 5.84
CA PRO A 130 -4.67 -0.23 7.18
C PRO A 130 -4.59 -1.30 8.28
N LYS A 131 -3.91 -0.97 9.38
CA LYS A 131 -3.70 -1.82 10.57
C LYS A 131 -2.73 -3.01 10.39
N TYR A 132 -2.28 -3.37 9.19
CA TYR A 132 -1.26 -4.40 9.02
C TYR A 132 0.05 -3.99 9.70
N ARG A 133 0.68 -4.92 10.43
CA ARG A 133 1.99 -4.76 11.04
C ARG A 133 2.99 -5.70 10.39
N HIS A 134 4.15 -5.19 10.06
CA HIS A 134 5.15 -5.97 9.37
C HIS A 134 5.87 -6.92 10.33
N TRP A 135 6.10 -8.16 9.92
CA TRP A 135 6.72 -9.22 10.70
C TRP A 135 8.12 -8.87 11.24
N LEU A 136 8.89 -8.05 10.51
CA LEU A 136 10.26 -7.69 10.88
C LEU A 136 10.32 -6.76 12.09
N SER A 137 9.44 -5.78 12.17
CA SER A 137 9.52 -4.69 13.15
C SER A 137 8.32 -4.62 14.12
N PRO A 138 7.35 -5.53 14.12
CA PRO A 138 5.95 -5.50 14.59
C PRO A 138 5.36 -4.08 14.67
N SER A 139 5.61 -3.28 13.64
CA SER A 139 5.16 -1.89 13.52
C SER A 139 4.50 -1.66 12.17
N LEU A 140 3.88 -0.50 12.00
CA LEU A 140 3.36 -0.08 10.72
C LEU A 140 4.50 0.02 9.71
N TRP A 141 4.22 -0.35 8.46
CA TRP A 141 5.20 -0.47 7.40
C TRP A 141 4.63 0.02 6.07
N GLN A 142 5.49 0.57 5.19
CA GLN A 142 5.10 1.03 3.87
C GLN A 142 3.88 1.95 3.92
N LEU A 143 2.81 1.65 3.17
CA LEU A 143 1.58 2.44 3.14
C LEU A 143 1.09 2.86 4.53
N ASN A 144 1.10 1.93 5.50
CA ASN A 144 0.60 2.23 6.85
C ASN A 144 1.49 3.21 7.62
N ALA A 145 2.80 3.14 7.42
CA ALA A 145 3.74 4.11 7.99
C ALA A 145 3.56 5.48 7.33
N ASP A 146 3.35 5.50 6.03
CA ASP A 146 3.18 6.72 5.26
C ASP A 146 1.85 7.44 5.56
N LEU A 147 0.82 6.71 5.98
CA LEU A 147 -0.43 7.30 6.47
C LEU A 147 -0.23 8.21 7.70
N HIS A 148 0.81 8.01 8.50
CA HIS A 148 1.14 8.95 9.59
C HIS A 148 1.55 10.32 9.07
N LEU A 149 2.18 10.39 7.90
CA LEU A 149 2.55 11.66 7.28
C LEU A 149 1.32 12.41 6.75
N THR A 150 0.40 11.69 6.12
CA THR A 150 -0.85 12.29 5.64
C THR A 150 -1.74 12.74 6.81
N ASP A 151 -1.86 11.93 7.84
CA ASP A 151 -2.58 12.25 9.07
C ASP A 151 -2.00 13.49 9.75
N TRP A 152 -0.67 13.57 9.86
CA TRP A 152 0.00 14.74 10.40
C TRP A 152 -0.24 16.01 9.58
N LEU A 153 -0.20 15.92 8.24
CA LEU A 153 -0.50 17.06 7.36
C LEU A 153 -1.94 17.55 7.58
N GLU A 154 -2.90 16.63 7.66
CA GLU A 154 -4.31 16.93 7.91
C GLU A 154 -4.51 17.55 9.31
N GLU A 155 -3.93 16.96 10.36
CA GLU A 155 -4.01 17.48 11.73
C GLU A 155 -3.47 18.91 11.86
N LYS A 156 -2.37 19.21 11.13
CA LYS A 156 -1.78 20.56 11.10
C LYS A 156 -2.48 21.53 10.16
N GLY A 157 -3.50 21.07 9.44
CA GLY A 157 -4.28 21.92 8.53
C GLY A 157 -3.52 22.29 7.24
N PHE A 158 -2.51 21.51 6.85
CA PHE A 158 -1.83 21.69 5.58
C PHE A 158 -2.67 21.08 4.45
N GLU A 159 -2.89 21.85 3.41
CA GLU A 159 -3.44 21.32 2.16
C GLU A 159 -2.33 20.65 1.35
N PHE A 160 -2.59 19.46 0.86
CA PHE A 160 -1.65 18.68 0.05
C PHE A 160 -2.38 17.88 -1.02
N ASP A 161 -1.68 17.63 -2.10
CA ASP A 161 -2.09 16.69 -3.14
C ASP A 161 -1.37 15.36 -2.95
N VAL A 162 -2.00 14.28 -3.40
CA VAL A 162 -1.42 12.95 -3.44
C VAL A 162 -1.29 12.51 -4.89
N LEU A 163 -0.08 12.05 -5.25
CA LEU A 163 0.22 11.40 -6.52
C LEU A 163 1.06 10.15 -6.26
N THR A 164 1.26 9.34 -7.28
CA THR A 164 1.95 8.05 -7.18
C THR A 164 3.21 8.04 -8.06
N ASP A 165 4.09 7.07 -7.85
CA ASP A 165 5.25 6.86 -8.74
C ASP A 165 4.83 6.65 -10.18
N GLU A 166 3.68 5.98 -10.43
CA GLU A 166 3.15 5.80 -11.78
C GLU A 166 2.77 7.13 -12.44
N ASP A 167 2.24 8.09 -11.64
CA ASP A 167 1.93 9.42 -12.17
C ASP A 167 3.22 10.16 -12.56
N LEU A 168 4.25 10.04 -11.72
CA LEU A 168 5.57 10.61 -12.00
C LEU A 168 6.20 9.99 -13.26
N GLU A 169 6.08 8.69 -13.44
CA GLU A 169 6.57 7.99 -14.62
C GLU A 169 5.86 8.48 -15.89
N HIS A 170 4.54 8.61 -15.84
CA HIS A 170 3.75 9.00 -17.01
C HIS A 170 3.83 10.49 -17.36
N GLU A 171 3.91 11.38 -16.36
CA GLU A 171 3.92 12.83 -16.56
C GLU A 171 5.34 13.42 -16.56
N GLY A 172 6.32 12.67 -16.07
CA GLY A 172 7.71 13.08 -15.97
C GLY A 172 7.96 14.15 -14.92
N ILE A 173 9.18 14.68 -14.90
CA ILE A 173 9.65 15.66 -13.90
C ILE A 173 8.80 16.92 -13.84
N ASN A 174 8.13 17.28 -14.91
CA ASN A 174 7.26 18.48 -14.97
C ASN A 174 6.08 18.40 -13.99
N LEU A 175 5.67 17.20 -13.58
CA LEU A 175 4.70 16.99 -12.53
C LEU A 175 5.13 17.69 -11.24
N LEU A 176 6.38 17.51 -10.82
CA LEU A 176 6.92 18.04 -9.56
C LEU A 176 7.02 19.57 -9.57
N ASN A 177 7.22 20.19 -10.73
CA ASN A 177 7.36 21.64 -10.87
C ASN A 177 6.09 22.43 -10.49
N ARG A 178 4.96 21.76 -10.34
CA ARG A 178 3.68 22.37 -9.92
C ARG A 178 3.64 22.62 -8.41
N TYR A 179 4.54 22.00 -7.65
CA TYR A 179 4.53 22.01 -6.19
C TYR A 179 5.72 22.81 -5.64
N LYS A 180 5.56 23.38 -4.45
CA LYS A 180 6.65 24.04 -3.72
C LYS A 180 7.41 23.10 -2.81
N VAL A 181 6.74 22.05 -2.34
CA VAL A 181 7.29 21.01 -1.49
C VAL A 181 6.86 19.67 -2.05
N VAL A 182 7.79 18.76 -2.17
CA VAL A 182 7.54 17.36 -2.49
C VAL A 182 8.03 16.52 -1.33
N MET A 183 7.14 15.73 -0.78
CA MET A 183 7.43 14.75 0.28
C MET A 183 7.20 13.36 -0.29
N THR A 184 7.97 12.39 0.16
CA THR A 184 7.74 10.98 -0.13
C THR A 184 7.84 10.15 1.13
N GLY A 185 7.25 9.01 1.12
CA GLY A 185 7.28 8.04 2.21
C GLY A 185 8.48 7.09 2.16
N SER A 186 8.35 5.96 2.85
CA SER A 186 9.37 4.92 3.01
C SER A 186 9.37 3.87 1.89
#